data_045d37876008f0c3dc7a8584b032d407
#
_entry.id   045d37876008f0c3dc7a8584b032d407
#
_cell.length_a   1.000
_cell.length_b   1.000
_cell.length_c   1.000
_cell.angle_alpha   90.00
_cell.angle_beta   90.00
_cell.angle_gamma   90.00
#
_symmetry.space_group_name_H-M   'P 1'
#
loop_
_entity.id
_entity.type
_entity.pdbx_description
1 polymer ?
#
loop_
_entity_poly.entity_id
_entity_poly.type
_entity_poly.pdbx_seq_one_letter_code
_entity_poly.pdbx_strand_id
1 'polypeptide(L)'
;MTTPDIEGLDQLERAVLDEDVSLATALRRFLLLAGYAHQEELRAWALKQSEGYEVDEEVPRFREVAATLEITLEPSAPGRPRLEDTRQISPYQLPQSVRDRGIGEHAPIRYGVREMEALIAMGWNLELRPPGSAEYLAEVTDELGNGSAVLSLHWRVRLTALQQVLDHIRTRLTLFVAEVRAAMPPGQRNPNPDQIDSAAQVFSFRGDGTTINIVAPSAKAAIDSTATASVNEPVPTPQPWWHRSSVIWSAIAATATIAGVIATVAVAK
;
A
#
# COMPACT_ATOMS: atom_id res chain seq x y z
N MET A 1 -33.39 -12.49 -24.16
CA MET A 1 -31.93 -12.35 -24.10
C MET A 1 -31.53 -12.72 -22.69
N THR A 2 -30.94 -13.88 -22.49
CA THR A 2 -30.47 -14.36 -21.21
C THR A 2 -29.24 -13.52 -20.85
N THR A 3 -29.33 -12.72 -19.81
CA THR A 3 -28.18 -12.00 -19.26
C THR A 3 -27.10 -13.06 -18.93
N PRO A 4 -25.87 -12.94 -19.41
CA PRO A 4 -24.84 -13.89 -19.05
C PRO A 4 -24.72 -13.89 -17.52
N ASP A 5 -24.73 -15.10 -16.95
CA ASP A 5 -24.63 -15.31 -15.52
C ASP A 5 -23.24 -14.83 -15.06
N ILE A 6 -23.17 -13.58 -14.60
CA ILE A 6 -21.91 -12.95 -14.24
C ILE A 6 -21.56 -13.38 -12.81
N GLU A 7 -20.99 -14.58 -12.70
CA GLU A 7 -20.34 -15.02 -11.45
C GLU A 7 -19.10 -14.16 -11.08
N GLY A 8 -18.97 -12.97 -11.69
CA GLY A 8 -17.75 -12.17 -11.61
C GLY A 8 -17.39 -11.72 -10.20
N LEU A 9 -18.39 -11.35 -9.37
CA LEU A 9 -18.13 -10.93 -7.98
C LEU A 9 -17.73 -12.11 -7.10
N ASP A 10 -18.43 -13.26 -7.22
CA ASP A 10 -18.11 -14.48 -6.46
C ASP A 10 -16.71 -15.01 -6.82
N GLN A 11 -16.35 -14.92 -8.11
CA GLN A 11 -15.01 -15.32 -8.57
C GLN A 11 -13.93 -14.36 -8.08
N LEU A 12 -14.21 -13.03 -8.05
CA LEU A 12 -13.29 -12.05 -7.50
C LEU A 12 -13.12 -12.25 -6.01
N GLU A 13 -14.22 -12.41 -5.26
CA GLU A 13 -14.20 -12.65 -3.81
C GLU A 13 -13.34 -13.87 -3.45
N ARG A 14 -13.55 -15.01 -4.12
CA ARG A 14 -12.69 -16.19 -3.92
C ARG A 14 -11.23 -15.91 -4.23
N ALA A 15 -10.94 -15.15 -5.31
CA ALA A 15 -9.56 -14.87 -5.70
C ALA A 15 -8.84 -13.92 -4.75
N VAL A 16 -9.53 -13.00 -4.09
CA VAL A 16 -8.89 -12.08 -3.14
C VAL A 16 -8.70 -12.71 -1.76
N LEU A 17 -9.52 -13.70 -1.40
CA LEU A 17 -9.44 -14.40 -0.11
C LEU A 17 -8.54 -15.62 -0.14
N ASP A 18 -8.29 -16.19 -1.31
CA ASP A 18 -7.44 -17.36 -1.50
C ASP A 18 -6.00 -16.91 -1.78
N GLU A 19 -5.09 -17.21 -0.86
CA GLU A 19 -3.67 -16.86 -0.97
C GLU A 19 -2.95 -17.64 -2.06
N ASP A 20 -3.43 -18.82 -2.45
CA ASP A 20 -2.88 -19.64 -3.53
C ASP A 20 -3.22 -19.05 -4.91
N VAL A 21 -4.24 -18.18 -4.99
CA VAL A 21 -4.58 -17.46 -6.22
C VAL A 21 -3.71 -16.21 -6.36
N SER A 22 -2.98 -16.12 -7.48
CA SER A 22 -2.15 -14.94 -7.77
C SER A 22 -2.97 -13.65 -7.78
N LEU A 23 -2.42 -12.59 -7.21
CA LEU A 23 -3.06 -11.26 -7.21
C LEU A 23 -3.26 -10.72 -8.62
N ALA A 24 -2.37 -11.07 -9.56
CA ALA A 24 -2.55 -10.77 -10.97
C ALA A 24 -3.83 -11.38 -11.54
N THR A 25 -4.23 -12.57 -11.08
CA THR A 25 -5.51 -13.19 -11.48
C THR A 25 -6.70 -12.46 -10.86
N ALA A 26 -6.62 -12.07 -9.60
CA ALA A 26 -7.65 -11.26 -8.95
C ALA A 26 -7.87 -9.91 -9.65
N LEU A 27 -6.79 -9.22 -10.04
CA LEU A 27 -6.85 -7.96 -10.80
C LEU A 27 -7.54 -8.13 -12.15
N ARG A 28 -7.28 -9.22 -12.88
CA ARG A 28 -7.99 -9.48 -14.16
C ARG A 28 -9.49 -9.66 -13.97
N ARG A 29 -9.91 -10.37 -12.91
CA ARG A 29 -11.34 -10.51 -12.56
C ARG A 29 -11.96 -9.18 -12.18
N PHE A 30 -11.23 -8.36 -11.43
CA PHE A 30 -11.65 -7.02 -11.08
C PHE A 30 -11.80 -6.12 -12.33
N LEU A 31 -10.86 -6.19 -13.28
CA LEU A 31 -10.95 -5.48 -14.57
C LEU A 31 -12.21 -5.85 -15.35
N LEU A 32 -12.57 -7.14 -15.39
CA LEU A 32 -13.80 -7.58 -16.04
C LEU A 32 -15.04 -7.00 -15.35
N LEU A 33 -15.08 -7.05 -14.01
CA LEU A 33 -16.20 -6.51 -13.22
C LEU A 33 -16.35 -4.99 -13.42
N ALA A 34 -15.24 -4.23 -13.36
CA ALA A 34 -15.22 -2.81 -13.62
C ALA A 34 -15.64 -2.46 -15.05
N GLY A 35 -15.27 -3.30 -16.02
CA GLY A 35 -15.69 -3.15 -17.42
C GLY A 35 -17.20 -3.30 -17.60
N TYR A 36 -17.82 -4.26 -16.94
CA TYR A 36 -19.27 -4.44 -16.98
C TYR A 36 -20.05 -3.24 -16.40
N ALA A 37 -19.50 -2.63 -15.36
CA ALA A 37 -20.10 -1.47 -14.72
C ALA A 37 -19.72 -0.14 -15.38
N HIS A 38 -18.94 -0.16 -16.47
CA HIS A 38 -18.43 1.04 -17.15
C HIS A 38 -17.63 1.98 -16.23
N GLN A 39 -16.95 1.43 -15.22
CA GLN A 39 -16.16 2.17 -14.23
C GLN A 39 -14.73 2.41 -14.73
N GLU A 40 -14.52 3.51 -15.46
CA GLU A 40 -13.23 3.82 -16.09
C GLU A 40 -12.12 4.06 -15.06
N GLU A 41 -12.42 4.69 -13.90
CA GLU A 41 -11.44 4.93 -12.84
C GLU A 41 -10.94 3.63 -12.22
N LEU A 42 -11.84 2.68 -11.95
CA LEU A 42 -11.48 1.36 -11.43
C LEU A 42 -10.65 0.57 -12.44
N ARG A 43 -11.01 0.66 -13.74
CA ARG A 43 -10.24 0.03 -14.82
C ARG A 43 -8.85 0.62 -14.93
N ALA A 44 -8.74 1.95 -14.94
CA ALA A 44 -7.45 2.65 -15.02
C ALA A 44 -6.56 2.28 -13.81
N TRP A 45 -7.12 2.27 -12.60
CA TRP A 45 -6.39 1.84 -11.41
C TRP A 45 -5.90 0.40 -11.55
N ALA A 46 -6.74 -0.54 -11.94
CA ALA A 46 -6.36 -1.95 -12.05
C ALA A 46 -5.32 -2.20 -13.16
N LEU A 47 -5.39 -1.47 -14.28
CA LEU A 47 -4.38 -1.50 -15.33
C LEU A 47 -3.02 -1.02 -14.79
N LYS A 48 -3.00 0.12 -14.07
CA LYS A 48 -1.76 0.62 -13.43
C LYS A 48 -1.17 -0.37 -12.42
N GLN A 49 -2.02 -1.07 -11.65
CA GLN A 49 -1.50 -2.12 -10.76
C GLN A 49 -0.94 -3.32 -11.53
N SER A 50 -1.55 -3.66 -12.67
CA SER A 50 -1.16 -4.83 -13.48
C SER A 50 0.09 -4.58 -14.31
N GLU A 51 0.20 -3.40 -14.95
CA GLU A 51 1.24 -3.03 -15.89
C GLU A 51 2.43 -2.33 -15.23
N GLY A 52 2.18 -1.61 -14.12
CA GLY A 52 3.17 -0.81 -13.43
C GLY A 52 3.12 0.67 -13.83
N TYR A 53 4.19 1.40 -13.50
CA TYR A 53 4.31 2.85 -13.64
C TYR A 53 5.55 3.20 -14.46
N GLU A 54 5.45 4.19 -15.32
CA GLU A 54 6.58 4.72 -16.08
C GLU A 54 7.59 5.44 -15.17
N VAL A 55 8.80 5.68 -15.69
CA VAL A 55 9.91 6.24 -14.89
C VAL A 55 9.63 7.67 -14.40
N ASP A 56 8.95 8.47 -15.20
CA ASP A 56 8.56 9.85 -14.96
C ASP A 56 7.20 9.99 -14.26
N GLU A 57 6.51 8.89 -14.05
CA GLU A 57 5.19 8.87 -13.43
C GLU A 57 5.30 8.80 -11.90
N GLU A 58 4.49 9.59 -11.20
CA GLU A 58 4.39 9.54 -9.74
C GLU A 58 3.70 8.24 -9.30
N VAL A 59 4.29 7.56 -8.32
CA VAL A 59 3.70 6.35 -7.75
C VAL A 59 2.87 6.69 -6.51
N PRO A 60 1.78 5.96 -6.21
CA PRO A 60 1.04 6.12 -4.96
C PRO A 60 1.93 5.84 -3.74
N ARG A 61 1.66 6.52 -2.62
CA ARG A 61 2.46 6.41 -1.37
C ARG A 61 2.70 4.98 -0.90
N PHE A 62 1.74 4.08 -1.07
CA PHE A 62 1.90 2.68 -0.66
C PHE A 62 2.92 1.90 -1.50
N ARG A 63 3.37 2.48 -2.62
CA ARG A 63 4.45 1.96 -3.46
C ARG A 63 5.81 2.60 -3.19
N GLU A 64 5.86 3.61 -2.33
CA GLU A 64 7.09 4.17 -1.81
C GLU A 64 7.53 3.36 -0.58
N VAL A 65 8.41 2.40 -0.79
CA VAL A 65 8.80 1.45 0.25
C VAL A 65 10.14 1.79 0.87
N ALA A 66 10.31 1.47 2.15
CA ALA A 66 11.58 1.64 2.82
C ALA A 66 12.69 0.82 2.13
N ALA A 67 13.81 1.47 1.86
CA ALA A 67 14.96 0.89 1.17
C ALA A 67 16.27 1.35 1.81
N THR A 68 17.28 0.53 1.67
CA THR A 68 18.63 0.86 2.11
C THR A 68 19.43 1.41 0.94
N LEU A 69 20.04 2.59 1.09
CA LEU A 69 20.95 3.12 0.10
C LEU A 69 22.31 2.43 0.19
N GLU A 70 22.82 2.00 -0.95
CA GLU A 70 24.14 1.38 -1.08
C GLU A 70 24.91 2.03 -2.23
N ILE A 71 26.21 2.18 -2.02
CA ILE A 71 27.16 2.57 -3.06
C ILE A 71 28.15 1.44 -3.30
N THR A 72 28.53 1.26 -4.55
CA THR A 72 29.62 0.36 -4.96
C THR A 72 30.82 1.20 -5.33
N LEU A 73 31.95 0.93 -4.70
CA LEU A 73 33.23 1.64 -4.93
C LEU A 73 34.15 0.85 -5.85
N GLU A 74 34.93 1.57 -6.63
CA GLU A 74 36.04 0.97 -7.36
C GLU A 74 37.10 0.45 -6.38
N PRO A 75 37.64 -0.76 -6.56
CA PRO A 75 38.70 -1.29 -5.70
C PRO A 75 39.97 -0.42 -5.73
N SER A 76 40.39 0.09 -4.58
CA SER A 76 41.51 1.06 -4.46
C SER A 76 42.91 0.45 -4.62
N ALA A 77 43.06 -0.86 -4.77
CA ALA A 77 44.38 -1.50 -4.77
C ALA A 77 44.70 -2.23 -6.10
N PRO A 78 45.72 -1.79 -6.85
CA PRO A 78 46.19 -2.52 -7.99
C PRO A 78 46.76 -3.89 -7.56
N GLY A 79 46.28 -4.99 -8.19
CA GLY A 79 46.76 -6.36 -7.96
C GLY A 79 45.97 -7.22 -6.98
N ARG A 80 44.87 -6.72 -6.37
CA ARG A 80 43.87 -7.56 -5.68
C ARG A 80 42.76 -7.98 -6.63
N PRO A 81 42.12 -9.16 -6.43
CA PRO A 81 40.93 -9.49 -7.18
C PRO A 81 39.93 -8.36 -7.00
N ARG A 82 39.29 -7.93 -8.10
CA ARG A 82 38.24 -6.89 -8.13
C ARG A 82 37.03 -7.38 -7.33
N LEU A 83 37.10 -7.31 -6.00
CA LEU A 83 35.95 -7.39 -5.13
C LEU A 83 35.39 -5.98 -5.08
N GLU A 84 34.23 -5.78 -5.70
CA GLU A 84 33.46 -4.55 -5.57
C GLU A 84 33.19 -4.33 -4.09
N ASP A 85 33.57 -3.16 -3.57
CA ASP A 85 33.29 -2.79 -2.18
C ASP A 85 31.93 -2.09 -2.13
N THR A 86 30.91 -2.86 -1.79
CA THR A 86 29.55 -2.33 -1.61
C THR A 86 29.31 -1.99 -0.16
N ARG A 87 28.98 -0.74 0.11
CA ARG A 87 28.68 -0.26 1.47
C ARG A 87 27.35 0.48 1.55
N GLN A 88 26.68 0.28 2.67
CA GLN A 88 25.48 1.03 3.02
C GLN A 88 25.85 2.47 3.42
N ILE A 89 25.04 3.41 2.98
CA ILE A 89 25.16 4.83 3.33
C ILE A 89 23.83 5.37 3.85
N SER A 90 23.93 6.45 4.66
CA SER A 90 22.75 7.23 5.03
C SER A 90 22.43 8.26 3.93
N PRO A 91 21.15 8.55 3.65
CA PRO A 91 20.77 9.63 2.73
C PRO A 91 21.41 10.97 3.07
N TYR A 92 21.64 11.24 4.35
CA TYR A 92 22.28 12.48 4.82
C TYR A 92 23.75 12.64 4.40
N GLN A 93 24.39 11.56 3.98
CA GLN A 93 25.74 11.56 3.45
C GLN A 93 25.78 11.90 1.96
N LEU A 94 24.63 11.87 1.27
CA LEU A 94 24.55 12.27 -0.14
C LEU A 94 24.66 13.79 -0.28
N PRO A 95 25.24 14.29 -1.39
CA PRO A 95 25.18 15.70 -1.76
C PRO A 95 23.74 16.22 -1.73
N GLN A 96 23.56 17.50 -1.38
CA GLN A 96 22.24 18.12 -1.31
C GLN A 96 21.50 18.05 -2.66
N SER A 97 22.21 18.30 -3.76
CA SER A 97 21.71 18.21 -5.14
C SER A 97 21.09 16.84 -5.47
N VAL A 98 21.67 15.77 -4.92
CA VAL A 98 21.19 14.38 -5.10
C VAL A 98 19.96 14.12 -4.23
N ARG A 99 19.93 14.62 -2.99
CA ARG A 99 18.78 14.52 -2.10
C ARG A 99 17.57 15.27 -2.64
N ASP A 100 17.77 16.44 -3.23
CA ASP A 100 16.72 17.28 -3.82
C ASP A 100 16.03 16.60 -5.02
N ARG A 101 16.65 15.57 -5.59
CA ARG A 101 16.04 14.68 -6.61
C ARG A 101 15.14 13.58 -6.00
N GLY A 102 14.90 13.60 -4.69
CA GLY A 102 14.07 12.62 -3.98
C GLY A 102 14.79 11.29 -3.66
N ILE A 103 16.13 11.25 -3.77
CA ILE A 103 16.91 10.06 -3.42
C ILE A 103 17.10 10.00 -1.91
N GLY A 104 16.35 9.10 -1.26
CA GLY A 104 16.29 9.00 0.21
C GLY A 104 16.09 7.56 0.68
N GLU A 105 15.44 7.43 1.84
CA GLU A 105 15.17 6.15 2.52
C GLU A 105 14.02 5.35 1.90
N HIS A 106 13.36 5.89 0.86
CA HIS A 106 12.24 5.26 0.19
C HIS A 106 12.54 5.11 -1.29
N ALA A 107 12.19 3.93 -1.82
CA ALA A 107 12.31 3.62 -3.23
C ALA A 107 10.91 3.46 -3.85
N PRO A 108 10.64 4.07 -5.02
CA PRO A 108 9.37 3.90 -5.72
C PRO A 108 9.32 2.53 -6.42
N ILE A 109 8.34 1.70 -6.07
CA ILE A 109 8.11 0.40 -6.72
C ILE A 109 7.19 0.60 -7.93
N ARG A 110 7.79 0.58 -9.11
CA ARG A 110 7.11 0.82 -10.39
C ARG A 110 6.63 -0.45 -11.08
N TYR A 111 7.08 -1.61 -10.65
CA TYR A 111 6.75 -2.91 -11.22
C TYR A 111 5.27 -3.25 -11.17
N GLY A 112 4.77 -3.92 -12.21
CA GLY A 112 3.44 -4.50 -12.21
C GLY A 112 3.32 -5.66 -11.21
N VAL A 113 2.08 -5.97 -10.79
CA VAL A 113 1.82 -7.02 -9.80
C VAL A 113 2.46 -8.35 -10.19
N ARG A 114 2.31 -8.79 -11.44
CA ARG A 114 2.87 -10.06 -11.90
C ARG A 114 4.40 -10.12 -11.81
N GLU A 115 5.04 -9.00 -12.07
CA GLU A 115 6.49 -8.89 -11.99
C GLU A 115 6.96 -8.93 -10.54
N MET A 116 6.26 -8.23 -9.63
CA MET A 116 6.55 -8.31 -8.20
C MET A 116 6.36 -9.73 -7.65
N GLU A 117 5.28 -10.44 -8.05
CA GLU A 117 5.07 -11.85 -7.68
C GLU A 117 6.25 -12.73 -8.16
N ALA A 118 6.73 -12.51 -9.39
CA ALA A 118 7.87 -13.24 -9.92
C ALA A 118 9.18 -12.94 -9.18
N LEU A 119 9.44 -11.67 -8.86
CA LEU A 119 10.62 -11.25 -8.09
C LEU A 119 10.63 -11.88 -6.69
N ILE A 120 9.48 -11.89 -6.02
CA ILE A 120 9.33 -12.56 -4.71
C ILE A 120 9.60 -14.06 -4.83
N ALA A 121 9.09 -14.72 -5.86
CA ALA A 121 9.31 -16.13 -6.08
C ALA A 121 10.79 -16.49 -6.36
N MET A 122 11.58 -15.56 -6.93
CA MET A 122 13.02 -15.72 -7.11
C MET A 122 13.81 -15.66 -5.80
N GLY A 123 13.26 -15.07 -4.74
CA GLY A 123 13.85 -15.03 -3.41
C GLY A 123 15.01 -14.02 -3.24
N TRP A 124 15.23 -13.10 -4.18
CA TRP A 124 16.36 -12.17 -4.15
C TRP A 124 15.90 -10.76 -3.79
N ASN A 125 16.69 -10.06 -2.97
CA ASN A 125 16.46 -8.65 -2.72
C ASN A 125 16.57 -7.87 -4.03
N LEU A 126 15.71 -6.88 -4.19
CA LEU A 126 15.66 -6.05 -5.37
C LEU A 126 16.66 -4.90 -5.26
N GLU A 127 17.47 -4.71 -6.29
CA GLU A 127 18.34 -3.55 -6.43
C GLU A 127 17.77 -2.60 -7.48
N LEU A 128 17.46 -1.39 -7.05
CA LEU A 128 16.89 -0.36 -7.89
C LEU A 128 17.88 0.79 -8.06
N ARG A 129 18.13 1.17 -9.29
CA ARG A 129 18.92 2.39 -9.57
C ARG A 129 18.00 3.60 -9.59
N PRO A 130 18.34 4.66 -8.84
CA PRO A 130 17.60 5.92 -8.95
C PRO A 130 17.69 6.48 -10.37
N PRO A 131 16.61 7.12 -10.87
CA PRO A 131 16.63 7.79 -12.17
C PRO A 131 17.76 8.83 -12.26
N GLY A 132 18.42 8.93 -13.43
CA GLY A 132 19.50 9.90 -13.64
C GLY A 132 20.80 9.58 -12.89
N SER A 133 20.98 8.35 -12.39
CA SER A 133 22.15 7.98 -11.56
C SER A 133 23.51 8.30 -12.19
N ALA A 134 23.64 8.21 -13.50
CA ALA A 134 24.89 8.53 -14.19
C ALA A 134 25.28 10.04 -14.07
N GLU A 135 24.30 10.93 -13.92
CA GLU A 135 24.54 12.38 -13.89
C GLU A 135 25.15 12.86 -12.57
N TYR A 136 24.87 12.17 -11.46
CA TYR A 136 25.32 12.58 -10.12
C TYR A 136 26.35 11.67 -9.48
N LEU A 137 26.78 10.60 -10.16
CA LEU A 137 27.85 9.72 -9.64
C LEU A 137 29.17 10.47 -9.41
N ALA A 138 29.49 11.48 -10.22
CA ALA A 138 30.67 12.31 -10.01
C ALA A 138 30.57 13.07 -8.68
N GLU A 139 29.42 13.74 -8.40
CA GLU A 139 29.19 14.45 -7.16
C GLU A 139 29.23 13.51 -5.93
N VAL A 140 28.65 12.31 -6.06
CA VAL A 140 28.70 11.28 -5.01
C VAL A 140 30.13 10.78 -4.82
N THR A 141 30.92 10.65 -5.89
CA THR A 141 32.33 10.27 -5.80
C THR A 141 33.15 11.29 -5.03
N ASP A 142 32.96 12.58 -5.32
CA ASP A 142 33.68 13.67 -4.64
C ASP A 142 33.38 13.70 -3.14
N GLU A 143 32.12 13.45 -2.75
CA GLU A 143 31.68 13.48 -1.34
C GLU A 143 32.04 12.19 -0.58
N LEU A 144 31.80 11.04 -1.16
CA LEU A 144 31.84 9.72 -0.48
C LEU A 144 32.94 8.78 -0.95
N GLY A 145 33.61 9.09 -2.04
CA GLY A 145 34.57 8.17 -2.69
C GLY A 145 35.83 7.93 -1.89
N ASN A 146 36.25 8.86 -1.00
CA ASN A 146 37.49 8.75 -0.21
C ASN A 146 38.71 8.36 -1.07
N GLY A 147 38.79 8.88 -2.29
CA GLY A 147 39.85 8.59 -3.25
C GLY A 147 39.57 7.38 -4.18
N SER A 148 38.41 6.73 -4.06
CA SER A 148 37.91 5.71 -4.98
C SER A 148 36.71 6.24 -5.75
N ALA A 149 36.54 5.83 -7.00
CA ALA A 149 35.37 6.18 -7.77
C ALA A 149 34.13 5.42 -7.26
N VAL A 150 32.99 6.09 -7.20
CA VAL A 150 31.69 5.44 -6.97
C VAL A 150 31.17 4.91 -8.30
N LEU A 151 31.07 3.60 -8.42
CA LEU A 151 30.63 2.91 -9.64
C LEU A 151 29.10 2.89 -9.78
N SER A 152 28.40 2.78 -8.66
CA SER A 152 26.94 2.78 -8.64
C SER A 152 26.39 3.29 -7.32
N LEU A 153 25.18 3.85 -7.39
CA LEU A 153 24.29 4.13 -6.27
C LEU A 153 22.99 3.39 -6.53
N HIS A 154 22.51 2.64 -5.55
CA HIS A 154 21.26 1.89 -5.68
C HIS A 154 20.52 1.79 -4.35
N TRP A 155 19.23 1.58 -4.45
CA TRP A 155 18.38 1.16 -3.34
C TRP A 155 18.36 -0.35 -3.27
N ARG A 156 18.61 -0.90 -2.09
CA ARG A 156 18.33 -2.31 -1.79
C ARG A 156 16.96 -2.39 -1.12
N VAL A 157 16.02 -3.02 -1.81
CA VAL A 157 14.64 -3.23 -1.35
C VAL A 157 14.49 -4.68 -0.90
N ARG A 158 13.96 -4.88 0.31
CA ARG A 158 13.69 -6.22 0.85
C ARG A 158 12.45 -6.82 0.19
N LEU A 159 12.43 -8.14 0.02
CA LEU A 159 11.26 -8.84 -0.53
C LEU A 159 9.99 -8.59 0.29
N THR A 160 10.10 -8.47 1.62
CA THR A 160 8.97 -8.15 2.50
C THR A 160 8.32 -6.81 2.16
N ALA A 161 9.06 -5.85 1.63
CA ALA A 161 8.51 -4.58 1.20
C ALA A 161 7.67 -4.72 -0.09
N LEU A 162 8.08 -5.61 -1.01
CA LEU A 162 7.26 -5.96 -2.18
C LEU A 162 5.99 -6.71 -1.76
N GLN A 163 6.10 -7.64 -0.80
CA GLN A 163 4.94 -8.34 -0.23
C GLN A 163 3.95 -7.35 0.37
N GLN A 164 4.41 -6.35 1.12
CA GLN A 164 3.54 -5.30 1.68
C GLN A 164 2.78 -4.51 0.59
N VAL A 165 3.41 -4.23 -0.55
CA VAL A 165 2.73 -3.59 -1.69
C VAL A 165 1.63 -4.50 -2.23
N LEU A 166 1.91 -5.79 -2.44
CA LEU A 166 0.92 -6.77 -2.91
C LEU A 166 -0.23 -6.93 -1.92
N ASP A 167 0.06 -7.02 -0.62
CA ASP A 167 -0.94 -7.13 0.44
C ASP A 167 -1.83 -5.89 0.50
N HIS A 168 -1.25 -4.69 0.29
CA HIS A 168 -2.03 -3.46 0.22
C HIS A 168 -3.03 -3.50 -0.95
N ILE A 169 -2.60 -3.94 -2.13
CA ILE A 169 -3.47 -4.06 -3.30
C ILE A 169 -4.56 -5.11 -3.05
N ARG A 170 -4.21 -6.28 -2.49
CA ARG A 170 -5.15 -7.36 -2.15
C ARG A 170 -6.20 -6.86 -1.14
N THR A 171 -5.77 -6.16 -0.11
CA THR A 171 -6.66 -5.56 0.89
C THR A 171 -7.63 -4.57 0.26
N ARG A 172 -7.19 -3.72 -0.65
CA ARG A 172 -8.07 -2.78 -1.37
C ARG A 172 -9.13 -3.51 -2.19
N LEU A 173 -8.76 -4.57 -2.91
CA LEU A 173 -9.72 -5.40 -3.65
C LEU A 173 -10.73 -6.06 -2.70
N THR A 174 -10.26 -6.56 -1.56
CA THR A 174 -11.13 -7.17 -0.53
C THR A 174 -12.14 -6.16 0.02
N LEU A 175 -11.70 -4.94 0.32
CA LEU A 175 -12.58 -3.85 0.78
C LEU A 175 -13.62 -3.49 -0.29
N PHE A 176 -13.22 -3.42 -1.57
CA PHE A 176 -14.16 -3.18 -2.66
C PHE A 176 -15.23 -4.26 -2.72
N VAL A 177 -14.86 -5.54 -2.66
CA VAL A 177 -15.81 -6.66 -2.65
C VAL A 177 -16.76 -6.55 -1.46
N ALA A 178 -16.24 -6.23 -0.27
CA ALA A 178 -17.05 -6.06 0.93
C ALA A 178 -18.08 -4.92 0.80
N GLU A 179 -17.70 -3.78 0.20
CA GLU A 179 -18.62 -2.64 -0.03
C GLU A 179 -19.70 -3.02 -1.05
N VAL A 180 -19.34 -3.72 -2.15
CA VAL A 180 -20.36 -4.21 -3.11
C VAL A 180 -21.33 -5.16 -2.42
N ARG A 181 -20.84 -6.13 -1.62
CA ARG A 181 -21.68 -7.07 -0.87
C ARG A 181 -22.60 -6.36 0.11
N ALA A 182 -22.11 -5.35 0.81
CA ALA A 182 -22.90 -4.56 1.76
C ALA A 182 -24.05 -3.78 1.07
N ALA A 183 -23.86 -3.39 -0.19
CA ALA A 183 -24.88 -2.72 -1.00
C ALA A 183 -25.90 -3.69 -1.61
N MET A 184 -25.66 -5.01 -1.58
CA MET A 184 -26.54 -6.01 -2.18
C MET A 184 -27.60 -6.51 -1.19
N PRO A 185 -28.89 -6.61 -1.59
CA PRO A 185 -29.90 -7.25 -0.77
C PRO A 185 -29.62 -8.75 -0.56
N PRO A 186 -30.13 -9.34 0.53
CA PRO A 186 -29.98 -10.79 0.79
C PRO A 186 -30.48 -11.63 -0.37
N GLY A 187 -29.66 -12.59 -0.81
CA GLY A 187 -29.97 -13.51 -1.90
C GLY A 187 -29.64 -13.02 -3.31
N GLN A 188 -29.23 -11.77 -3.49
CA GLN A 188 -28.72 -11.29 -4.77
C GLN A 188 -27.31 -11.86 -5.00
N ARG A 189 -27.07 -12.45 -6.18
CA ARG A 189 -25.74 -13.00 -6.54
C ARG A 189 -24.90 -12.03 -7.35
N ASN A 190 -25.53 -11.32 -8.28
CA ASN A 190 -24.85 -10.42 -9.18
C ASN A 190 -25.13 -8.96 -8.80
N PRO A 191 -24.11 -8.12 -8.61
CA PRO A 191 -24.31 -6.70 -8.36
C PRO A 191 -24.88 -6.02 -9.61
N ASN A 192 -25.71 -5.01 -9.38
CA ASN A 192 -26.09 -4.08 -10.44
C ASN A 192 -25.05 -2.94 -10.57
N PRO A 193 -25.07 -2.16 -11.65
CA PRO A 193 -24.15 -1.05 -11.85
C PRO A 193 -24.16 -0.03 -10.69
N ASP A 194 -25.31 0.34 -10.16
CA ASP A 194 -25.42 1.33 -9.06
C ASP A 194 -24.73 0.86 -7.76
N GLN A 195 -24.73 -0.44 -7.48
CA GLN A 195 -24.04 -1.03 -6.33
C GLN A 195 -22.51 -1.00 -6.53
N ILE A 196 -22.04 -1.23 -7.76
CA ILE A 196 -20.64 -1.10 -8.11
C ILE A 196 -20.20 0.35 -8.07
N ASP A 197 -21.04 1.29 -8.55
CA ASP A 197 -20.78 2.73 -8.48
C ASP A 197 -20.62 3.22 -7.06
N SER A 198 -21.50 2.78 -6.16
CA SER A 198 -21.41 3.12 -4.73
C SER A 198 -20.11 2.61 -4.11
N ALA A 199 -19.69 1.39 -4.41
CA ALA A 199 -18.44 0.83 -3.95
C ALA A 199 -17.23 1.54 -4.58
N ALA A 200 -17.31 1.94 -5.86
CA ALA A 200 -16.29 2.70 -6.57
C ALA A 200 -16.01 4.06 -5.93
N GLN A 201 -17.06 4.77 -5.51
CA GLN A 201 -16.89 6.04 -4.79
C GLN A 201 -16.09 5.85 -3.50
N VAL A 202 -16.44 4.84 -2.67
CA VAL A 202 -15.69 4.53 -1.45
C VAL A 202 -14.24 4.12 -1.76
N PHE A 203 -14.05 3.35 -2.82
CA PHE A 203 -12.72 2.92 -3.27
C PHE A 203 -11.83 4.09 -3.68
N SER A 204 -12.35 5.06 -4.43
CA SER A 204 -11.60 6.25 -4.90
C SER A 204 -11.20 7.17 -3.74
N PHE A 205 -12.08 7.41 -2.78
CA PHE A 205 -11.80 8.24 -1.59
C PHE A 205 -10.71 7.65 -0.67
N ARG A 206 -10.53 6.33 -0.66
CA ARG A 206 -9.50 5.64 0.14
C ARG A 206 -8.15 5.52 -0.57
N GLY A 207 -8.01 6.11 -1.78
CA GLY A 207 -6.91 5.84 -2.71
C GLY A 207 -5.52 6.29 -2.29
N ASP A 208 -5.38 7.39 -1.56
CA ASP A 208 -4.10 8.07 -1.35
C ASP A 208 -3.66 8.21 0.11
N GLY A 209 -3.81 7.16 0.91
CA GLY A 209 -3.28 7.16 2.29
C GLY A 209 -4.03 8.08 3.24
N THR A 210 -5.22 8.56 2.88
CA THR A 210 -6.08 9.34 3.76
C THR A 210 -6.72 8.40 4.78
N THR A 211 -6.48 8.67 6.04
CA THR A 211 -7.04 7.99 7.21
C THR A 211 -8.55 7.77 7.03
N ILE A 212 -8.99 6.53 7.16
CA ILE A 212 -10.40 6.14 7.06
C ILE A 212 -11.18 6.83 8.17
N ASN A 213 -11.85 7.94 7.87
CA ASN A 213 -12.99 8.37 8.67
C ASN A 213 -14.19 7.54 8.21
N ILE A 214 -14.53 6.51 8.96
CA ILE A 214 -15.78 5.76 8.77
C ILE A 214 -16.93 6.72 9.13
N VAL A 215 -17.43 7.43 8.12
CA VAL A 215 -18.75 8.02 8.21
C VAL A 215 -19.72 6.88 7.88
N ALA A 216 -20.35 6.32 8.90
CA ALA A 216 -21.45 5.38 8.70
C ALA A 216 -22.49 6.03 7.78
N PRO A 217 -23.02 5.33 6.75
CA PRO A 217 -24.10 5.86 5.94
C PRO A 217 -25.31 6.09 6.85
N SER A 218 -25.65 7.36 7.07
CA SER A 218 -26.88 7.71 7.75
C SER A 218 -28.04 7.25 6.87
N ALA A 219 -28.78 6.24 7.30
CA ALA A 219 -30.05 5.90 6.72
C ALA A 219 -30.93 7.18 6.69
N LYS A 220 -31.24 7.68 5.49
CA LYS A 220 -32.23 8.71 5.30
C LYS A 220 -33.60 8.12 5.65
N ALA A 221 -33.97 8.19 6.92
CA ALA A 221 -35.37 8.13 7.29
C ALA A 221 -35.99 9.51 6.97
N ALA A 222 -36.86 9.54 5.98
CA ALA A 222 -37.69 10.66 5.72
C ALA A 222 -38.65 10.83 6.92
N ILE A 223 -38.45 11.88 7.70
CA ILE A 223 -39.48 12.38 8.60
C ILE A 223 -39.62 13.89 8.33
N ASP A 224 -40.69 14.21 7.62
CA ASP A 224 -41.28 15.54 7.62
C ASP A 224 -41.60 15.94 9.06
N SER A 225 -40.96 16.97 9.55
CA SER A 225 -41.47 17.78 10.69
C SER A 225 -40.73 19.10 10.77
N THR A 226 -41.43 20.14 10.41
CA THR A 226 -41.14 21.54 10.70
C THR A 226 -40.95 21.76 12.20
N ALA A 227 -39.81 22.24 12.63
CA ALA A 227 -39.63 22.99 13.87
C ALA A 227 -38.42 23.92 13.77
N THR A 228 -38.69 25.21 13.73
CA THR A 228 -37.79 26.33 13.91
C THR A 228 -37.33 26.41 15.36
N ALA A 229 -36.04 26.33 15.60
CA ALA A 229 -35.42 26.85 16.80
C ALA A 229 -33.96 27.26 16.54
N SER A 230 -33.74 28.56 16.61
CA SER A 230 -32.42 29.17 16.61
C SER A 230 -31.78 29.04 18.00
N VAL A 231 -30.61 28.40 18.08
CA VAL A 231 -29.67 28.60 19.20
C VAL A 231 -28.26 28.63 18.67
N ASN A 232 -27.58 29.75 18.83
CA ASN A 232 -26.16 29.97 18.65
C ASN A 232 -25.40 29.24 19.77
N GLU A 233 -24.69 28.17 19.45
CA GLU A 233 -23.62 27.63 20.31
C GLU A 233 -22.31 27.53 19.52
N PRO A 234 -21.18 27.89 20.15
CA PRO A 234 -19.89 27.86 19.46
C PRO A 234 -19.42 26.40 19.22
N VAL A 235 -19.03 26.12 17.96
CA VAL A 235 -18.49 24.84 17.52
C VAL A 235 -17.18 24.55 18.27
N PRO A 236 -17.08 23.45 19.03
CA PRO A 236 -15.81 23.08 19.64
C PRO A 236 -14.82 22.59 18.58
N THR A 237 -13.62 23.16 18.60
CA THR A 237 -12.47 22.73 17.77
C THR A 237 -12.16 21.26 18.02
N PRO A 238 -11.97 20.42 16.98
CA PRO A 238 -11.63 19.01 17.17
C PRO A 238 -10.24 18.86 17.78
N GLN A 239 -10.17 18.30 18.98
CA GLN A 239 -8.90 17.94 19.61
C GLN A 239 -8.33 16.65 19.01
N PRO A 240 -7.01 16.57 18.77
CA PRO A 240 -6.37 15.39 18.23
C PRO A 240 -6.55 14.16 19.11
N TRP A 241 -6.76 13.00 18.52
CA TRP A 241 -7.14 11.73 19.18
C TRP A 241 -6.11 11.21 20.22
N TRP A 242 -4.86 11.63 20.15
CA TRP A 242 -3.80 11.24 21.10
C TRP A 242 -3.96 11.88 22.50
N HIS A 243 -4.84 12.84 22.71
CA HIS A 243 -5.16 13.37 24.03
C HIS A 243 -6.21 12.56 24.82
N ARG A 244 -6.76 11.50 24.22
CA ARG A 244 -7.66 10.59 24.94
C ARG A 244 -6.87 9.46 25.60
N SER A 245 -6.13 9.81 26.68
CA SER A 245 -5.34 8.87 27.46
C SER A 245 -6.15 7.76 28.18
N SER A 246 -7.47 7.83 28.20
CA SER A 246 -8.33 6.85 28.88
C SER A 246 -8.58 5.55 28.07
N VAL A 247 -8.34 5.54 26.76
CA VAL A 247 -8.62 4.36 25.90
C VAL A 247 -7.44 3.40 25.85
N ILE A 248 -6.21 3.89 26.06
CA ILE A 248 -5.00 3.06 25.98
C ILE A 248 -4.81 2.21 27.24
N TRP A 249 -5.25 2.68 28.41
CA TRP A 249 -5.10 1.95 29.68
C TRP A 249 -6.11 0.82 29.88
N SER A 250 -7.27 0.85 29.24
CA SER A 250 -8.27 -0.22 29.33
C SER A 250 -7.87 -1.49 28.53
N ALA A 251 -7.06 -1.37 27.49
CA ALA A 251 -6.57 -2.53 26.73
C ALA A 251 -5.45 -3.27 27.44
N ILE A 252 -4.62 -2.57 28.24
CA ILE A 252 -3.51 -3.18 29.02
C ILE A 252 -4.04 -3.91 30.28
N ALA A 253 -5.13 -3.43 30.88
CA ALA A 253 -5.73 -4.08 32.05
C ALA A 253 -6.39 -5.43 31.72
N ALA A 254 -6.92 -5.62 30.51
CA ALA A 254 -7.58 -6.86 30.10
C ALA A 254 -6.59 -8.02 29.86
N THR A 255 -5.36 -7.73 29.46
CA THR A 255 -4.32 -8.77 29.24
C THR A 255 -3.68 -9.26 30.52
N ALA A 256 -3.61 -8.43 31.58
CA ALA A 256 -3.04 -8.84 32.87
C ALA A 256 -3.95 -9.81 33.65
N THR A 257 -5.27 -9.75 33.44
CA THR A 257 -6.25 -10.60 34.14
C THR A 257 -6.25 -12.04 33.59
N ILE A 258 -5.92 -12.26 32.35
CA ILE A 258 -5.86 -13.60 31.75
C ILE A 258 -4.59 -14.35 32.18
N ALA A 259 -3.47 -13.66 32.35
CA ALA A 259 -2.22 -14.26 32.83
C ALA A 259 -2.29 -14.67 34.34
N GLY A 260 -3.08 -13.96 35.14
CA GLY A 260 -3.26 -14.29 36.58
C GLY A 260 -4.10 -15.56 36.83
N VAL A 261 -5.06 -15.85 35.97
CA VAL A 261 -5.92 -17.04 36.11
C VAL A 261 -5.20 -18.33 35.70
N ILE A 262 -4.25 -18.26 34.77
CA ILE A 262 -3.46 -19.43 34.36
C ILE A 262 -2.43 -19.82 35.42
N ALA A 263 -1.86 -18.85 36.15
CA ALA A 263 -0.88 -19.13 37.21
C ALA A 263 -1.50 -19.76 38.46
N THR A 264 -2.79 -19.49 38.77
CA THR A 264 -3.46 -20.07 39.95
C THR A 264 -3.92 -21.51 39.74
N VAL A 265 -4.11 -21.97 38.50
CA VAL A 265 -4.49 -23.37 38.21
C VAL A 265 -3.26 -24.32 38.17
N ALA A 266 -2.06 -23.79 37.93
CA ALA A 266 -0.83 -24.60 37.87
C ALA A 266 -0.20 -24.92 39.24
N VAL A 267 -0.63 -24.26 40.32
CA VAL A 267 -0.10 -24.49 41.70
C VAL A 267 -0.99 -25.43 42.55
N ALA A 268 -2.16 -25.82 42.02
CA ALA A 268 -3.14 -26.67 42.75
C ALA A 268 -3.16 -28.13 42.23
N LYS A 269 -2.01 -28.65 41.71
CA LYS A 269 -1.83 -30.06 41.41
C LYS A 269 -0.55 -30.63 41.98
#